data_873a4ba140272651eb991fa482dd0bd8
#
_entry.id   873a4ba140272651eb991fa482dd0bd8
#
_cell.length_a   1.000
_cell.length_b   1.000
_cell.length_c   1.000
_cell.angle_alpha   90.00
_cell.angle_beta   90.00
_cell.angle_gamma   90.00
#
_symmetry.space_group_name_H-M   'P 1'
#
loop_
_entity.id
_entity.type
_entity.pdbx_description
1 polymer ?
#
loop_
_entity_poly.entity_id
_entity_poly.type
_entity_poly.pdbx_seq_one_letter_code
_entity_poly.pdbx_strand_id
1 'polypeptide(L)'
;SVMANSGIDLENVTFEVECSDDATCSPASGTKANFREPMLLTLNDNTATTTYTVNVTLIENPVAIFVGDAENVELLNDEEKAAAKWLTGNIEGAAYASWDMVASGSISLDECKLIFSHRHSPAYGNYNGFAEAATGAMTALPKMKEFWKRGGAFVLSRSAVNYAIALGAMPENAYPNNCWGGGGGEGSDLMGDDPWHFFSYDTTHPLWQNLVTY
;
A
#
# COMPACT_ATOMS: atom_id res chain seq x y z
N SER A 1 -4.32 -10.25 -16.64
CA SER A 1 -4.72 -10.89 -15.38
C SER A 1 -4.73 -9.88 -14.25
N VAL A 2 -5.60 -10.08 -13.30
CA VAL A 2 -5.76 -9.25 -12.10
C VAL A 2 -5.35 -10.09 -10.90
N MET A 3 -4.63 -9.50 -9.97
CA MET A 3 -4.26 -10.15 -8.72
C MET A 3 -5.15 -9.63 -7.59
N ALA A 4 -5.64 -10.51 -6.76
CA ALA A 4 -6.50 -10.18 -5.62
C ALA A 4 -5.95 -10.81 -4.34
N ASN A 5 -6.21 -10.16 -3.20
CA ASN A 5 -5.80 -10.68 -1.90
C ASN A 5 -6.58 -11.94 -1.50
N SER A 6 -5.97 -12.80 -0.71
CA SER A 6 -6.68 -13.90 -0.06
C SER A 6 -7.81 -13.37 0.82
N GLY A 7 -8.90 -14.13 0.89
CA GLY A 7 -10.09 -13.75 1.67
C GLY A 7 -11.16 -13.01 0.88
N ILE A 8 -10.91 -12.65 -0.39
CA ILE A 8 -11.95 -12.15 -1.28
C ILE A 8 -12.79 -13.33 -1.78
N ASP A 9 -14.11 -13.20 -1.62
CA ASP A 9 -15.06 -14.14 -2.24
C ASP A 9 -15.15 -13.90 -3.74
N LEU A 10 -14.37 -14.66 -4.51
CA LEU A 10 -14.35 -14.53 -5.97
C LEU A 10 -15.67 -14.93 -6.66
N GLU A 11 -16.63 -15.52 -5.95
CA GLU A 11 -17.93 -15.86 -6.55
C GLU A 11 -18.85 -14.65 -6.68
N ASN A 12 -18.63 -13.60 -5.87
CA ASN A 12 -19.55 -12.46 -5.76
C ASN A 12 -18.83 -11.11 -5.81
N VAL A 13 -17.81 -10.96 -6.65
CA VAL A 13 -17.06 -9.70 -6.78
C VAL A 13 -17.85 -8.70 -7.60
N THR A 14 -18.10 -7.52 -7.05
CA THR A 14 -18.55 -6.37 -7.84
C THR A 14 -17.33 -5.78 -8.56
N PHE A 15 -17.40 -5.66 -9.88
CA PHE A 15 -16.33 -5.08 -10.68
C PHE A 15 -16.79 -3.80 -11.38
N GLU A 16 -15.86 -2.90 -11.60
CA GLU A 16 -16.10 -1.66 -12.32
C GLU A 16 -15.20 -1.60 -13.56
N VAL A 17 -15.73 -1.09 -14.65
CA VAL A 17 -15.04 -0.88 -15.91
C VAL A 17 -15.21 0.59 -16.28
N GLU A 18 -14.07 1.28 -16.40
CA GLU A 18 -14.03 2.60 -16.99
C GLU A 18 -13.83 2.47 -18.50
N CYS A 19 -14.71 3.05 -19.26
CA CYS A 19 -14.64 3.10 -20.72
C CYS A 19 -15.06 4.50 -21.20
N SER A 20 -14.83 4.80 -22.47
CA SER A 20 -15.27 6.07 -23.07
C SER A 20 -16.79 6.21 -23.03
N ASP A 21 -17.28 7.44 -23.05
CA ASP A 21 -18.71 7.77 -22.87
C ASP A 21 -19.65 7.05 -23.87
N ASP A 22 -19.15 6.71 -25.05
CA ASP A 22 -19.91 6.02 -26.10
C ASP A 22 -19.76 4.50 -26.09
N ALA A 23 -18.93 3.97 -25.17
CA ALA A 23 -18.68 2.53 -25.08
C ALA A 23 -19.58 1.84 -24.07
N THR A 24 -19.93 0.62 -24.36
CA THR A 24 -20.68 -0.28 -23.45
C THR A 24 -19.87 -1.51 -23.12
N CYS A 25 -20.08 -2.07 -21.95
CA CYS A 25 -19.43 -3.32 -21.55
C CYS A 25 -20.47 -4.39 -21.21
N SER A 26 -20.08 -5.63 -21.45
CA SER A 26 -20.87 -6.81 -21.09
C SER A 26 -19.92 -7.87 -20.46
N PRO A 27 -20.16 -8.34 -19.21
CA PRO A 27 -21.21 -7.87 -18.30
C PRO A 27 -21.11 -6.38 -17.95
N ALA A 28 -22.22 -5.78 -17.54
CA ALA A 28 -22.25 -4.34 -17.24
C ALA A 28 -21.38 -3.98 -16.03
N SER A 29 -20.73 -2.81 -16.08
CA SER A 29 -20.00 -2.24 -14.94
C SER A 29 -20.91 -2.11 -13.71
N GLY A 30 -20.39 -2.34 -12.52
CA GLY A 30 -21.12 -2.31 -11.27
C GLY A 30 -21.93 -3.59 -10.98
N THR A 31 -21.85 -4.62 -11.83
CA THR A 31 -22.52 -5.91 -11.58
C THR A 31 -21.61 -6.87 -10.80
N LYS A 32 -22.24 -7.87 -10.17
CA LYS A 32 -21.51 -8.97 -9.54
C LYS A 32 -21.14 -10.03 -10.57
N ALA A 33 -19.93 -10.54 -10.48
CA ALA A 33 -19.45 -11.62 -11.32
C ALA A 33 -18.67 -12.66 -10.50
N ASN A 34 -18.61 -13.88 -11.04
CA ASN A 34 -17.77 -14.94 -10.50
C ASN A 34 -16.43 -14.93 -11.22
N PHE A 35 -15.35 -14.73 -10.47
CA PHE A 35 -13.98 -14.71 -10.98
C PHE A 35 -13.17 -15.96 -10.61
N ARG A 36 -13.81 -17.02 -10.13
CA ARG A 36 -13.13 -18.33 -9.94
C ARG A 36 -12.73 -18.95 -11.27
N GLU A 37 -13.45 -18.59 -12.31
CA GLU A 37 -13.15 -18.95 -13.68
C GLU A 37 -12.87 -17.69 -14.51
N PRO A 38 -12.14 -17.80 -15.63
CA PRO A 38 -11.91 -16.68 -16.52
C PRO A 38 -13.21 -16.03 -16.98
N MET A 39 -13.36 -14.73 -16.72
CA MET A 39 -14.53 -13.95 -17.17
C MET A 39 -14.27 -13.32 -18.53
N LEU A 40 -15.21 -13.44 -19.45
CA LEU A 40 -15.17 -12.71 -20.72
C LEU A 40 -15.82 -11.32 -20.55
N LEU A 41 -15.04 -10.28 -20.79
CA LEU A 41 -15.51 -8.89 -20.82
C LEU A 41 -15.50 -8.40 -22.25
N THR A 42 -16.67 -8.08 -22.78
CA THR A 42 -16.81 -7.53 -24.13
C THR A 42 -17.06 -6.03 -24.06
N LEU A 43 -16.25 -5.27 -24.73
CA LEU A 43 -16.41 -3.81 -24.93
C LEU A 43 -16.90 -3.54 -26.35
N ASN A 44 -17.87 -2.66 -26.47
CA ASN A 44 -18.41 -2.21 -27.74
C ASN A 44 -18.50 -0.67 -27.74
N ASP A 45 -17.84 -0.03 -28.70
CA ASP A 45 -17.78 1.41 -28.90
C ASP A 45 -18.56 1.90 -30.14
N ASN A 46 -19.53 1.13 -30.63
CA ASN A 46 -20.30 1.34 -31.84
C ASN A 46 -19.51 1.22 -33.17
N THR A 47 -18.18 1.19 -33.11
CA THR A 47 -17.32 1.03 -34.31
C THR A 47 -16.62 -0.33 -34.31
N ALA A 48 -16.30 -0.84 -33.13
CA ALA A 48 -15.62 -2.11 -32.92
C ALA A 48 -16.12 -2.82 -31.67
N THR A 49 -16.02 -4.15 -31.69
CA THR A 49 -16.26 -4.99 -30.52
C THR A 49 -14.98 -5.75 -30.19
N THR A 50 -14.52 -5.62 -28.94
CA THR A 50 -13.33 -6.32 -28.45
C THR A 50 -13.67 -7.12 -27.19
N THR A 51 -13.23 -8.38 -27.15
CA THR A 51 -13.42 -9.24 -25.98
C THR A 51 -12.11 -9.49 -25.28
N TYR A 52 -12.10 -9.28 -23.98
CA TYR A 52 -10.98 -9.54 -23.08
C TYR A 52 -11.31 -10.75 -22.20
N THR A 53 -10.32 -11.58 -21.95
CA THR A 53 -10.38 -12.61 -20.92
C THR A 53 -9.78 -12.04 -19.63
N VAL A 54 -10.61 -11.90 -18.59
CA VAL A 54 -10.18 -11.42 -17.27
C VAL A 54 -9.94 -12.64 -16.39
N ASN A 55 -8.68 -12.84 -16.01
CA ASN A 55 -8.27 -13.86 -15.04
C ASN A 55 -7.94 -13.18 -13.71
N VAL A 56 -8.51 -13.65 -12.62
CA VAL A 56 -8.17 -13.19 -11.27
C VAL A 56 -7.39 -14.29 -10.56
N THR A 57 -6.25 -13.93 -10.03
CA THR A 57 -5.40 -14.84 -9.24
C THR A 57 -5.35 -14.35 -7.81
N LEU A 58 -5.69 -15.21 -6.85
CA LEU A 58 -5.54 -14.89 -5.42
C LEU A 58 -4.07 -14.95 -5.01
N ILE A 59 -3.63 -13.93 -4.30
CA ILE A 59 -2.35 -13.94 -3.61
C ILE A 59 -2.60 -14.42 -2.18
N GLU A 60 -2.41 -15.71 -1.95
CA GLU A 60 -2.62 -16.31 -0.63
C GLU A 60 -1.45 -16.03 0.32
N ASN A 61 -0.24 -16.06 -0.21
CA ASN A 61 1.01 -15.86 0.52
C ASN A 61 1.86 -14.77 -0.16
N PRO A 62 1.57 -13.51 0.12
CA PRO A 62 2.30 -12.42 -0.53
C PRO A 62 3.76 -12.36 -0.06
N VAL A 63 4.67 -12.08 -1.01
CA VAL A 63 6.10 -11.88 -0.72
C VAL A 63 6.39 -10.51 -0.14
N ALA A 64 5.54 -9.53 -0.45
CA ALA A 64 5.59 -8.18 0.10
C ALA A 64 4.16 -7.66 0.28
N ILE A 65 3.95 -6.82 1.28
CA ILE A 65 2.64 -6.25 1.56
C ILE A 65 2.78 -4.73 1.72
N PHE A 66 1.93 -3.98 1.01
CA PHE A 66 1.63 -2.63 1.43
C PHE A 66 0.50 -2.69 2.45
N VAL A 67 0.70 -2.10 3.63
CA VAL A 67 -0.32 -2.10 4.67
C VAL A 67 -0.82 -0.68 4.93
N GLY A 68 -2.15 -0.52 4.94
CA GLY A 68 -2.83 0.76 5.13
C GLY A 68 -4.06 0.67 6.04
N ASP A 69 -4.67 1.82 6.31
CA ASP A 69 -5.83 1.93 7.21
C ASP A 69 -7.16 1.57 6.52
N ALA A 70 -7.24 1.71 5.21
CA ALA A 70 -8.48 1.48 4.46
C ALA A 70 -8.74 -0.02 4.18
N GLU A 71 -9.99 -0.38 4.00
CA GLU A 71 -10.39 -1.75 3.66
C GLU A 71 -9.80 -2.22 2.33
N ASN A 72 -9.68 -1.30 1.37
CA ASN A 72 -9.05 -1.58 0.09
C ASN A 72 -8.23 -0.38 -0.41
N VAL A 73 -7.40 -0.61 -1.43
CA VAL A 73 -6.45 0.37 -1.95
C VAL A 73 -7.12 1.62 -2.53
N GLU A 74 -8.32 1.50 -3.08
CA GLU A 74 -9.01 2.63 -3.72
C GLU A 74 -9.55 3.64 -2.71
N LEU A 75 -9.75 3.22 -1.46
CA LEU A 75 -10.20 4.08 -0.36
C LEU A 75 -9.06 4.81 0.36
N LEU A 76 -7.83 4.53 0.02
CA LEU A 76 -6.67 5.28 0.52
C LEU A 76 -6.65 6.71 -0.06
N ASN A 77 -5.98 7.63 0.65
CA ASN A 77 -5.67 8.91 0.04
C ASN A 77 -4.71 8.75 -1.15
N ASP A 78 -4.60 9.76 -1.98
CA ASP A 78 -3.87 9.67 -3.25
C ASP A 78 -2.39 9.29 -3.09
N GLU A 79 -1.73 9.79 -2.04
CA GLU A 79 -0.32 9.53 -1.76
C GLU A 79 -0.10 8.08 -1.32
N GLU A 80 -0.89 7.59 -0.37
CA GLU A 80 -0.87 6.21 0.10
C GLU A 80 -1.26 5.23 -1.01
N LYS A 81 -2.28 5.58 -1.81
CA LYS A 81 -2.71 4.81 -2.97
C LYS A 81 -1.61 4.68 -4.01
N ALA A 82 -0.92 5.78 -4.32
CA ALA A 82 0.20 5.77 -5.26
C ALA A 82 1.33 4.84 -4.78
N ALA A 83 1.68 4.92 -3.49
CA ALA A 83 2.69 4.06 -2.89
C ALA A 83 2.28 2.58 -2.90
N ALA A 84 1.02 2.28 -2.58
CA ALA A 84 0.48 0.92 -2.63
C ALA A 84 0.49 0.35 -4.06
N LYS A 85 0.01 1.11 -5.03
CA LYS A 85 0.01 0.74 -6.45
C LYS A 85 1.43 0.56 -7.00
N TRP A 86 2.37 1.38 -6.55
CA TRP A 86 3.76 1.21 -6.92
C TRP A 86 4.30 -0.15 -6.43
N LEU A 87 4.10 -0.49 -5.15
CA LEU A 87 4.58 -1.77 -4.62
C LEU A 87 3.97 -2.95 -5.38
N THR A 88 2.64 -2.97 -5.49
CA THR A 88 1.93 -4.10 -6.12
C THR A 88 2.14 -4.21 -7.63
N GLY A 89 2.47 -3.11 -8.29
CA GLY A 89 2.76 -3.10 -9.71
C GLY A 89 4.21 -3.43 -10.08
N ASN A 90 5.16 -3.30 -9.13
CA ASN A 90 6.58 -3.49 -9.39
C ASN A 90 7.19 -4.73 -8.71
N ILE A 91 6.52 -5.31 -7.72
CA ILE A 91 6.99 -6.50 -7.03
C ILE A 91 5.99 -7.63 -7.29
N GLU A 92 6.44 -8.64 -8.04
CA GLU A 92 5.64 -9.83 -8.30
C GLU A 92 5.27 -10.54 -6.99
N GLY A 93 4.00 -10.90 -6.81
CA GLY A 93 3.49 -11.50 -5.59
C GLY A 93 3.30 -10.52 -4.43
N ALA A 94 3.45 -9.22 -4.66
CA ALA A 94 3.09 -8.23 -3.66
C ALA A 94 1.57 -7.99 -3.61
N ALA A 95 1.06 -7.68 -2.42
CA ALA A 95 -0.36 -7.43 -2.19
C ALA A 95 -0.57 -6.15 -1.36
N TYR A 96 -1.78 -5.61 -1.43
CA TYR A 96 -2.30 -4.67 -0.44
C TYR A 96 -2.98 -5.44 0.69
N ALA A 97 -2.85 -4.96 1.91
CA ALA A 97 -3.64 -5.42 3.06
C ALA A 97 -4.05 -4.24 3.94
N SER A 98 -5.24 -4.29 4.51
CA SER A 98 -5.55 -3.41 5.63
C SER A 98 -4.90 -3.94 6.92
N TRP A 99 -4.73 -3.06 7.90
CA TRP A 99 -4.28 -3.48 9.23
C TRP A 99 -5.20 -4.53 9.86
N ASP A 100 -6.51 -4.44 9.59
CA ASP A 100 -7.50 -5.39 10.09
C ASP A 100 -7.35 -6.77 9.44
N MET A 101 -7.00 -6.85 8.16
CA MET A 101 -6.69 -8.11 7.50
C MET A 101 -5.46 -8.78 8.11
N VAL A 102 -4.45 -8.00 8.48
CA VAL A 102 -3.28 -8.52 9.20
C VAL A 102 -3.67 -8.95 10.60
N ALA A 103 -4.41 -8.13 11.34
CA ALA A 103 -4.81 -8.42 12.72
C ALA A 103 -5.67 -9.69 12.82
N SER A 104 -6.64 -9.84 11.93
CA SER A 104 -7.52 -11.03 11.87
C SER A 104 -6.79 -12.29 11.38
N GLY A 105 -5.74 -12.12 10.56
CA GLY A 105 -5.06 -13.22 9.87
C GLY A 105 -5.74 -13.63 8.57
N SER A 106 -6.58 -12.74 8.01
CA SER A 106 -7.17 -12.93 6.69
C SER A 106 -6.13 -12.90 5.58
N ILE A 107 -4.95 -12.35 5.87
CA ILE A 107 -3.77 -12.44 4.99
C ILE A 107 -2.63 -13.09 5.76
N SER A 108 -1.97 -14.07 5.12
CA SER A 108 -0.79 -14.72 5.71
C SER A 108 0.44 -13.84 5.57
N LEU A 109 1.25 -13.80 6.62
CA LEU A 109 2.58 -13.18 6.58
C LEU A 109 3.71 -14.22 6.42
N ASP A 110 3.41 -15.53 6.31
CA ASP A 110 4.40 -16.60 6.43
C ASP A 110 5.51 -16.52 5.39
N GLU A 111 5.16 -16.26 4.13
CA GLU A 111 6.11 -16.08 3.04
C GLU A 111 6.53 -14.61 2.85
N CYS A 112 5.91 -13.69 3.58
CA CYS A 112 6.19 -12.27 3.47
C CYS A 112 7.62 -11.95 3.93
N LYS A 113 8.32 -11.13 3.15
CA LYS A 113 9.67 -10.65 3.43
C LYS A 113 9.70 -9.16 3.73
N LEU A 114 8.73 -8.41 3.20
CA LEU A 114 8.70 -6.96 3.27
C LEU A 114 7.29 -6.46 3.59
N ILE A 115 7.21 -5.57 4.56
CA ILE A 115 6.01 -4.76 4.82
C ILE A 115 6.35 -3.31 4.57
N PHE A 116 5.61 -2.68 3.67
CA PHE A 116 5.69 -1.26 3.40
C PHE A 116 4.45 -0.56 3.97
N SER A 117 4.65 0.45 4.78
CA SER A 117 3.60 1.37 5.22
C SER A 117 4.02 2.80 4.95
N HIS A 118 3.21 3.50 4.17
CA HIS A 118 3.27 4.93 3.96
C HIS A 118 2.02 5.53 4.56
N ARG A 119 2.16 6.42 5.53
CA ARG A 119 1.02 7.04 6.17
C ARG A 119 1.13 8.54 6.10
N HIS A 120 0.26 9.13 5.30
CA HIS A 120 0.14 10.57 5.24
C HIS A 120 -0.82 11.04 6.34
N SER A 121 -0.28 11.64 7.39
CA SER A 121 -1.12 12.30 8.39
C SER A 121 -0.38 13.50 8.98
N PRO A 122 -0.89 14.70 8.76
CA PRO A 122 -0.30 15.91 9.32
C PRO A 122 -0.47 16.02 10.85
N ALA A 123 -1.36 15.23 11.46
CA ALA A 123 -1.72 15.40 12.85
C ALA A 123 -0.75 14.73 13.86
N TYR A 124 0.23 13.94 13.41
CA TYR A 124 0.92 12.99 14.30
C TYR A 124 2.43 13.16 14.29
N GLY A 125 2.85 14.33 14.70
CA GLY A 125 4.28 14.62 14.89
C GLY A 125 4.94 13.89 16.07
N ASN A 126 4.20 13.08 16.82
CA ASN A 126 4.73 12.29 17.92
C ASN A 126 4.09 10.90 18.02
N TYR A 127 4.72 10.02 18.80
CA TYR A 127 4.28 8.63 18.95
C TYR A 127 2.89 8.49 19.57
N ASN A 128 2.54 9.30 20.57
CA ASN A 128 1.24 9.19 21.24
C ASN A 128 0.10 9.51 20.27
N GLY A 129 0.19 10.59 19.53
CA GLY A 129 -0.80 10.92 18.50
C GLY A 129 -0.89 9.86 17.40
N PHE A 130 0.24 9.28 17.00
CA PHE A 130 0.24 8.15 16.08
C PHE A 130 -0.52 6.95 16.67
N ALA A 131 -0.21 6.54 17.90
CA ALA A 131 -0.83 5.39 18.54
C ALA A 131 -2.34 5.55 18.71
N GLU A 132 -2.80 6.76 19.05
CA GLU A 132 -4.23 7.07 19.18
C GLU A 132 -4.97 6.98 17.84
N ALA A 133 -4.36 7.42 16.76
CA ALA A 133 -5.00 7.47 15.45
C ALA A 133 -4.80 6.21 14.61
N ALA A 134 -3.73 5.47 14.86
CA ALA A 134 -3.41 4.25 14.12
C ALA A 134 -3.92 2.99 14.83
N THR A 135 -5.19 2.99 15.22
CA THR A 135 -5.77 1.89 16.02
C THR A 135 -5.65 0.53 15.34
N GLY A 136 -5.87 0.45 14.04
CA GLY A 136 -5.69 -0.77 13.26
C GLY A 136 -4.24 -1.28 13.30
N ALA A 137 -3.26 -0.38 13.12
CA ALA A 137 -1.85 -0.70 13.22
C ALA A 137 -1.47 -1.22 14.61
N MET A 138 -2.02 -0.63 15.66
CA MET A 138 -1.79 -1.07 17.04
C MET A 138 -2.46 -2.42 17.32
N THR A 139 -3.62 -2.70 16.75
CA THR A 139 -4.29 -4.01 16.83
C THR A 139 -3.48 -5.10 16.13
N ALA A 140 -2.87 -4.81 14.99
CA ALA A 140 -2.03 -5.73 14.24
C ALA A 140 -0.62 -5.93 14.86
N LEU A 141 -0.24 -5.08 15.82
CA LEU A 141 1.12 -5.05 16.39
C LEU A 141 1.67 -6.39 16.85
N PRO A 142 0.92 -7.29 17.53
CA PRO A 142 1.46 -8.59 17.93
C PRO A 142 1.98 -9.40 16.72
N LYS A 143 1.21 -9.49 15.65
CA LYS A 143 1.61 -10.21 14.43
C LYS A 143 2.78 -9.54 13.71
N MET A 144 2.80 -8.21 13.73
CA MET A 144 3.91 -7.45 13.14
C MET A 144 5.22 -7.64 13.92
N LYS A 145 5.15 -7.76 15.25
CA LYS A 145 6.31 -8.11 16.08
C LYS A 145 6.82 -9.52 15.79
N GLU A 146 5.93 -10.48 15.58
CA GLU A 146 6.31 -11.84 15.18
C GLU A 146 6.96 -11.84 13.80
N PHE A 147 6.39 -11.13 12.84
CA PHE A 147 6.97 -10.94 11.52
C PHE A 147 8.38 -10.37 11.60
N TRP A 148 8.60 -9.32 12.38
CA TRP A 148 9.92 -8.70 12.54
C TRP A 148 10.92 -9.63 13.22
N LYS A 149 10.52 -10.32 14.30
CA LYS A 149 11.38 -11.25 15.04
C LYS A 149 11.91 -12.39 14.17
N ARG A 150 11.16 -12.82 13.16
CA ARG A 150 11.61 -13.87 12.23
C ARG A 150 12.42 -13.33 11.04
N GLY A 151 12.80 -12.05 11.06
CA GLY A 151 13.67 -11.43 10.06
C GLY A 151 12.95 -10.70 8.94
N GLY A 152 11.66 -10.41 9.10
CA GLY A 152 10.91 -9.60 8.16
C GLY A 152 11.39 -8.14 8.16
N ALA A 153 11.36 -7.50 7.00
CA ALA A 153 11.79 -6.12 6.82
C ALA A 153 10.59 -5.16 6.79
N PHE A 154 10.81 -3.94 7.29
CA PHE A 154 9.85 -2.85 7.19
C PHE A 154 10.42 -1.69 6.39
N VAL A 155 9.62 -1.12 5.51
CA VAL A 155 9.79 0.22 4.96
C VAL A 155 8.69 1.08 5.55
N LEU A 156 9.07 2.07 6.35
CA LEU A 156 8.14 2.98 7.03
C LEU A 156 8.43 4.39 6.55
N SER A 157 7.43 5.08 6.05
CA SER A 157 7.59 6.44 5.54
C SER A 157 6.52 7.38 6.06
N ARG A 158 6.85 8.67 6.15
CA ARG A 158 6.00 9.70 6.76
C ARG A 158 5.72 9.35 8.24
N SER A 159 4.49 9.56 8.69
CA SER A 159 4.13 9.27 10.08
C SER A 159 4.15 7.78 10.43
N ALA A 160 4.18 6.88 9.43
CA ALA A 160 4.34 5.45 9.69
C ALA A 160 5.68 5.10 10.38
N VAL A 161 6.70 5.97 10.29
CA VAL A 161 7.98 5.79 11.01
C VAL A 161 7.79 5.63 12.53
N ASN A 162 6.72 6.19 13.09
CA ASN A 162 6.36 6.02 14.50
C ASN A 162 6.11 4.56 14.88
N TYR A 163 5.76 3.72 13.92
CA TYR A 163 5.56 2.29 14.16
C TYR A 163 6.85 1.58 14.61
N ALA A 164 8.01 2.13 14.27
CA ALA A 164 9.29 1.60 14.75
C ALA A 164 9.40 1.61 16.29
N ILE A 165 8.77 2.59 16.96
CA ILE A 165 8.69 2.62 18.43
C ILE A 165 7.78 1.51 18.93
N ALA A 166 6.59 1.36 18.34
CA ALA A 166 5.65 0.30 18.72
C ALA A 166 6.25 -1.10 18.56
N LEU A 167 7.00 -1.31 17.48
CA LEU A 167 7.75 -2.55 17.24
C LEU A 167 8.85 -2.81 18.28
N GLY A 168 9.35 -1.73 18.92
CA GLY A 168 10.49 -1.78 19.82
C GLY A 168 11.85 -1.67 19.11
N ALA A 169 11.83 -1.22 17.86
CA ALA A 169 13.05 -0.95 17.08
C ALA A 169 13.73 0.36 17.50
N MET A 170 12.95 1.29 18.05
CA MET A 170 13.42 2.57 18.57
C MET A 170 12.88 2.79 19.97
N PRO A 171 13.66 3.37 20.90
CA PRO A 171 13.12 3.82 22.16
C PRO A 171 12.23 5.06 21.95
N GLU A 172 11.17 5.18 22.72
CA GLU A 172 10.18 6.27 22.60
C GLU A 172 10.81 7.66 22.71
N ASN A 173 11.80 7.81 23.56
CA ASN A 173 12.52 9.07 23.77
C ASN A 173 13.56 9.41 22.69
N ALA A 174 13.83 8.50 21.77
CA ALA A 174 14.72 8.77 20.63
C ALA A 174 13.97 9.44 19.47
N TYR A 175 12.65 9.47 19.53
CA TYR A 175 11.85 10.05 18.47
C TYR A 175 11.84 11.57 18.59
N PRO A 176 12.21 12.32 17.57
CA PRO A 176 12.12 13.76 17.60
C PRO A 176 10.67 14.21 17.69
N ASN A 177 10.37 15.10 18.60
CA ASN A 177 9.01 15.63 18.83
C ASN A 177 8.42 16.36 17.62
N ASN A 178 9.20 16.61 16.62
CA ASN A 178 8.77 17.26 15.40
C ASN A 178 9.54 16.70 14.22
N CYS A 179 9.05 15.58 13.70
CA CYS A 179 9.66 14.91 12.56
C CYS A 179 9.08 15.40 11.22
N TRP A 180 8.28 16.42 11.26
CA TRP A 180 7.73 17.05 10.08
C TRP A 180 8.79 17.87 9.37
N GLY A 181 9.56 17.22 8.57
CA GLY A 181 10.54 17.90 7.78
C GLY A 181 11.25 18.94 8.61
N GLY A 182 12.39 18.60 9.09
CA GLY A 182 13.15 19.53 9.85
C GLY A 182 13.01 20.91 9.26
N GLY A 183 13.01 21.82 10.10
CA GLY A 183 13.13 23.18 9.70
C GLY A 183 11.94 23.72 8.95
N GLY A 184 10.97 23.95 9.71
CA GLY A 184 9.90 24.69 9.25
C GLY A 184 9.10 23.86 8.30
N GLY A 185 8.36 23.05 8.88
CA GLY A 185 7.46 22.10 8.30
C GLY A 185 7.01 22.36 6.91
N GLU A 186 7.04 23.51 6.62
CA GLU A 186 6.85 24.08 5.32
C GLU A 186 8.21 24.26 4.64
N GLY A 187 8.99 23.20 4.58
CA GLY A 187 10.28 23.21 3.89
C GLY A 187 10.26 23.79 2.49
N SER A 188 9.09 23.92 1.93
CA SER A 188 8.79 24.75 0.78
C SER A 188 9.36 26.17 0.90
N ASP A 189 9.32 26.79 2.08
CA ASP A 189 9.82 28.13 2.26
C ASP A 189 11.34 28.24 2.17
N LEU A 190 12.03 27.13 2.45
CA LEU A 190 13.49 27.03 2.32
C LEU A 190 13.91 26.51 0.95
N MET A 191 13.05 25.78 0.29
CA MET A 191 13.35 25.06 -0.96
C MET A 191 12.67 25.74 -2.16
N GLY A 192 11.81 26.71 -1.93
CA GLY A 192 11.00 27.30 -2.99
C GLY A 192 10.09 26.25 -3.63
N ASP A 193 9.93 26.34 -4.92
CA ASP A 193 9.19 25.35 -5.72
C ASP A 193 10.05 24.14 -6.08
N ASP A 194 11.22 23.99 -5.50
CA ASP A 194 12.11 22.88 -5.80
C ASP A 194 11.58 21.57 -5.19
N PRO A 195 11.67 20.47 -5.91
CA PRO A 195 11.33 19.17 -5.40
C PRO A 195 12.26 18.81 -4.23
N TRP A 196 11.75 18.00 -3.31
CA TRP A 196 12.52 17.49 -2.18
C TRP A 196 13.80 16.81 -2.63
N HIS A 197 14.93 17.26 -2.09
CA HIS A 197 16.22 16.66 -2.36
C HIS A 197 16.61 15.70 -1.24
N PHE A 198 17.07 14.52 -1.63
CA PHE A 198 17.69 13.57 -0.71
C PHE A 198 19.19 13.71 -0.82
N PHE A 199 19.83 13.91 0.31
CA PHE A 199 21.28 13.92 0.40
C PHE A 199 21.76 12.60 0.99
N SER A 200 22.69 11.94 0.32
CA SER A 200 23.38 10.78 0.87
C SER A 200 24.81 11.13 1.18
N TYR A 201 25.22 10.80 2.38
CA TYR A 201 26.65 10.87 2.78
C TYR A 201 27.42 9.65 2.31
N ASP A 202 26.72 8.57 1.99
CA ASP A 202 27.29 7.34 1.41
C ASP A 202 26.65 7.04 0.07
N THR A 203 27.24 7.58 -0.99
CA THR A 203 26.76 7.37 -2.37
C THR A 203 26.99 5.94 -2.87
N THR A 204 27.73 5.12 -2.13
CA THR A 204 27.97 3.70 -2.47
C THR A 204 26.90 2.78 -1.92
N HIS A 205 26.05 3.26 -0.99
CA HIS A 205 24.98 2.46 -0.41
C HIS A 205 24.00 1.94 -1.49
N PRO A 206 23.63 0.66 -1.46
CA PRO A 206 22.77 0.06 -2.48
C PRO A 206 21.45 0.81 -2.75
N LEU A 207 20.91 1.50 -1.75
CA LEU A 207 19.70 2.31 -1.88
C LEU A 207 19.83 3.41 -2.97
N TRP A 208 21.06 3.91 -3.21
CA TRP A 208 21.32 4.99 -4.16
C TRP A 208 21.74 4.53 -5.55
N GLN A 209 21.98 3.24 -5.72
CA GLN A 209 22.54 2.70 -6.97
C GLN A 209 21.65 2.86 -8.20
N ASN A 210 20.36 2.97 -8.01
CA ASN A 210 19.36 3.05 -9.08
C ASN A 210 18.55 4.35 -9.06
N LEU A 211 18.94 5.33 -8.24
CA LEU A 211 18.28 6.63 -8.24
C LEU A 211 18.80 7.47 -9.42
N VAL A 212 17.85 7.99 -10.20
CA VAL A 212 18.16 8.94 -11.25
C VAL A 212 18.44 10.29 -10.59
N THR A 213 19.65 10.80 -10.75
CA THR A 213 19.99 12.17 -10.37
C THR A 213 19.61 13.09 -11.52
N TYR A 214 18.78 14.07 -11.26
CA TYR A 214 18.45 15.14 -12.19
C TYR A 214 19.36 16.33 -11.95
#